data_3093e4dd8c7204bcf78024c44c7411da
#
_entry.id   3093e4dd8c7204bcf78024c44c7411da
#
_cell.length_a   1.000
_cell.length_b   1.000
_cell.length_c   1.000
_cell.angle_alpha   90.00
_cell.angle_beta   90.00
_cell.angle_gamma   90.00
#
_symmetry.space_group_name_H-M   'P 1'
#
loop_
_entity.id
_entity.type
_entity.pdbx_description
1 polymer ?
#
loop_
_entity_poly.entity_id
_entity_poly.type
_entity_poly.pdbx_seq_one_letter_code
_entity_poly.pdbx_strand_id
1 'polypeptide(L)'
;MRRPRVPGAGAAPWQDRAAIPIGPARARHWPRSGRPGGRREYHHQPDAPAASCVAPCAFAAVRDTTGRMLLVRRCDTGDWELPGGHVDPGESASDAAVRETAEESGVTVEVTGLVGIYTDPGHVIAGPRTGLVRQPFAVCFHARPLRGSPGGDQAETSDARWFAVGDISALPIRPAMRMRITHALTPGRTCHIG
;
A
#
# COMPACT_ATOMS: atom_id res chain seq x y z
N MET A 1 -27.75 38.00 -35.89
CA MET A 1 -26.56 37.31 -35.42
C MET A 1 -26.98 35.98 -34.79
N ARG A 2 -26.74 34.87 -35.44
CA ARG A 2 -27.03 33.51 -34.92
C ARG A 2 -25.83 32.97 -34.19
N ARG A 3 -26.00 32.49 -32.95
CA ARG A 3 -24.95 31.83 -32.18
C ARG A 3 -24.59 30.47 -32.81
N PRO A 4 -23.31 30.06 -32.89
CA PRO A 4 -22.94 28.75 -33.41
C PRO A 4 -23.36 27.65 -32.41
N ARG A 5 -23.89 26.53 -32.93
CA ARG A 5 -24.18 25.31 -32.17
C ARG A 5 -22.86 24.62 -31.83
N VAL A 6 -22.66 24.30 -30.56
CA VAL A 6 -21.57 23.41 -30.09
C VAL A 6 -21.93 21.98 -30.52
N PRO A 7 -21.01 21.22 -31.14
CA PRO A 7 -21.27 19.81 -31.45
C PRO A 7 -21.39 19.02 -30.13
N GLY A 8 -22.37 18.12 -30.08
CA GLY A 8 -22.64 17.28 -28.94
C GLY A 8 -21.43 16.43 -28.59
N ALA A 9 -21.15 16.30 -27.28
CA ALA A 9 -20.14 15.40 -26.74
C ALA A 9 -20.49 13.97 -27.14
N GLY A 10 -19.71 13.40 -28.08
CA GLY A 10 -19.77 11.98 -28.40
C GLY A 10 -19.44 11.16 -27.17
N ALA A 11 -20.22 10.11 -26.92
CA ALA A 11 -19.96 9.15 -25.84
C ALA A 11 -18.53 8.63 -25.92
N ALA A 12 -17.83 8.58 -24.81
CA ALA A 12 -16.45 8.13 -24.74
C ALA A 12 -16.35 6.66 -25.16
N PRO A 13 -15.37 6.28 -26.02
CA PRO A 13 -15.30 4.96 -26.69
C PRO A 13 -15.04 3.77 -25.75
N TRP A 14 -14.97 3.98 -24.44
CA TRP A 14 -14.76 2.93 -23.46
C TRP A 14 -16.05 2.39 -22.81
N GLN A 15 -17.23 2.98 -23.12
CA GLN A 15 -18.53 2.56 -22.54
C GLN A 15 -19.11 1.27 -23.15
N ASP A 16 -18.60 0.80 -24.32
CA ASP A 16 -19.14 -0.36 -25.04
C ASP A 16 -18.19 -1.59 -25.06
N ARG A 17 -17.25 -1.70 -24.15
CA ARG A 17 -16.53 -2.97 -24.02
C ARG A 17 -17.41 -3.96 -23.26
N ALA A 18 -17.96 -4.92 -24.00
CA ALA A 18 -18.57 -6.12 -23.43
C ALA A 18 -17.67 -6.65 -22.30
N ALA A 19 -18.25 -6.89 -21.13
CA ALA A 19 -17.53 -7.43 -19.98
C ALA A 19 -16.77 -8.68 -20.43
N ILE A 20 -15.45 -8.64 -20.34
CA ILE A 20 -14.62 -9.83 -20.56
C ILE A 20 -15.09 -10.84 -19.50
N PRO A 21 -15.60 -12.03 -19.86
CA PRO A 21 -16.01 -13.00 -18.88
C PRO A 21 -14.77 -13.36 -18.05
N ILE A 22 -14.74 -12.89 -16.81
CA ILE A 22 -13.75 -13.31 -15.83
C ILE A 22 -14.16 -14.75 -15.46
N GLY A 23 -13.50 -15.73 -16.10
CA GLY A 23 -13.59 -17.12 -15.64
C GLY A 23 -13.19 -17.17 -14.15
N PRO A 24 -13.62 -18.21 -13.40
CA PRO A 24 -13.32 -18.29 -11.97
C PRO A 24 -11.81 -18.13 -11.78
N ALA A 25 -11.41 -16.98 -11.28
CA ALA A 25 -10.04 -16.71 -10.93
C ALA A 25 -9.63 -17.74 -9.89
N ARG A 26 -8.77 -18.68 -10.28
CA ARG A 26 -8.04 -19.46 -9.27
C ARG A 26 -7.24 -18.42 -8.52
N ALA A 27 -7.70 -18.07 -7.31
CA ALA A 27 -6.99 -17.23 -6.39
C ALA A 27 -5.57 -17.82 -6.28
N ARG A 28 -4.60 -17.20 -6.94
CA ARG A 28 -3.21 -17.46 -6.66
C ARG A 28 -2.97 -16.83 -5.32
N HIS A 29 -3.24 -17.57 -4.27
CA HIS A 29 -2.82 -17.23 -2.92
C HIS A 29 -1.33 -16.97 -2.98
N TRP A 30 -0.93 -15.72 -2.92
CA TRP A 30 0.47 -15.37 -2.66
C TRP A 30 0.81 -16.00 -1.32
N PRO A 31 1.90 -16.77 -1.22
CA PRO A 31 2.28 -17.34 0.06
C PRO A 31 2.48 -16.21 1.06
N ARG A 32 1.63 -16.17 2.07
CA ARG A 32 1.75 -15.24 3.20
C ARG A 32 3.15 -15.41 3.80
N SER A 33 3.87 -14.31 3.94
CA SER A 33 5.26 -14.30 4.36
C SER A 33 5.36 -14.44 5.87
N GLY A 34 5.43 -15.64 6.36
CA GLY A 34 5.58 -15.90 7.79
C GLY A 34 6.54 -17.05 8.10
N ARG A 35 7.87 -16.89 7.80
CA ARG A 35 8.92 -17.81 8.32
C ARG A 35 10.34 -17.28 8.02
N PRO A 36 11.39 -17.72 8.77
CA PRO A 36 12.77 -17.25 8.69
C PRO A 36 13.34 -17.35 7.27
N GLY A 37 13.91 -16.27 6.77
CA GLY A 37 14.36 -16.05 5.41
C GLY A 37 13.59 -14.90 4.79
N GLY A 38 13.53 -13.74 5.49
CA GLY A 38 12.72 -12.59 5.16
C GLY A 38 12.92 -12.05 3.74
N ARG A 39 11.96 -11.29 3.25
CA ARG A 39 12.07 -10.54 1.99
C ARG A 39 13.29 -9.63 2.04
N ARG A 40 14.02 -9.54 0.93
CA ARG A 40 15.10 -8.57 0.76
C ARG A 40 14.60 -7.42 -0.10
N GLU A 41 14.67 -6.22 0.45
CA GLU A 41 14.26 -5.00 -0.21
C GLU A 41 15.48 -4.21 -0.66
N TYR A 42 15.45 -3.71 -1.90
CA TYR A 42 16.45 -2.86 -2.50
C TYR A 42 15.81 -1.53 -2.87
N HIS A 43 16.48 -0.45 -2.56
CA HIS A 43 16.03 0.89 -2.91
C HIS A 43 17.24 1.67 -3.45
N HIS A 44 17.28 1.86 -4.78
CA HIS A 44 18.39 2.48 -5.50
C HIS A 44 19.76 1.85 -5.21
N GLN A 45 19.81 0.53 -5.04
CA GLN A 45 21.05 -0.20 -4.82
C GLN A 45 21.59 -0.72 -6.15
N PRO A 46 22.91 -0.55 -6.46
CA PRO A 46 23.49 -0.97 -7.74
C PRO A 46 23.46 -2.49 -7.97
N ASP A 47 23.42 -3.27 -6.90
CA ASP A 47 23.37 -4.73 -6.91
C ASP A 47 21.93 -5.29 -6.88
N ALA A 48 20.92 -4.43 -7.01
CA ALA A 48 19.53 -4.85 -7.03
C ALA A 48 19.26 -5.76 -8.24
N PRO A 49 18.61 -6.92 -8.03
CA PRO A 49 18.20 -7.77 -9.14
C PRO A 49 17.10 -7.08 -9.99
N ALA A 50 17.07 -7.39 -11.29
CA ALA A 50 16.02 -6.89 -12.16
C ALA A 50 14.64 -7.40 -11.72
N ALA A 51 13.63 -6.52 -11.73
CA ALA A 51 12.26 -6.91 -11.44
C ALA A 51 11.74 -7.88 -12.50
N SER A 52 11.06 -8.93 -12.07
CA SER A 52 10.41 -9.93 -12.94
C SER A 52 8.91 -9.68 -13.10
N CYS A 53 8.30 -8.87 -12.23
CA CYS A 53 6.90 -8.48 -12.31
C CYS A 53 6.64 -7.19 -11.51
N VAL A 54 5.52 -6.53 -11.86
CA VAL A 54 4.95 -5.44 -11.07
C VAL A 54 3.92 -6.02 -10.11
N ALA A 55 3.97 -5.58 -8.84
CA ALA A 55 3.07 -6.03 -7.80
C ALA A 55 2.18 -4.87 -7.29
N PRO A 56 0.87 -4.88 -7.56
CA PRO A 56 -0.05 -3.91 -6.98
C PRO A 56 -0.10 -4.06 -5.45
N CYS A 57 0.06 -2.93 -4.75
CA CYS A 57 0.04 -2.88 -3.29
C CYS A 57 -0.74 -1.65 -2.82
N ALA A 58 -1.35 -1.74 -1.63
CA ALA A 58 -2.06 -0.63 -1.01
C ALA A 58 -1.68 -0.49 0.46
N PHE A 59 -1.54 0.76 0.93
CA PHE A 59 -1.13 1.08 2.30
C PHE A 59 -2.03 2.16 2.89
N ALA A 60 -2.24 2.13 4.21
CA ALA A 60 -2.99 3.14 4.93
C ALA A 60 -2.11 3.91 5.92
N ALA A 61 -1.96 5.22 5.72
CA ALA A 61 -1.41 6.14 6.70
C ALA A 61 -2.53 6.55 7.66
N VAL A 62 -2.74 5.75 8.70
CA VAL A 62 -3.83 5.93 9.67
C VAL A 62 -3.41 6.88 10.76
N ARG A 63 -4.18 7.97 10.96
CA ARG A 63 -3.95 8.91 12.06
C ARG A 63 -5.17 8.97 12.97
N ASP A 64 -4.92 8.87 14.27
CA ASP A 64 -5.98 9.04 15.27
C ASP A 64 -6.27 10.53 15.55
N THR A 65 -7.25 10.79 16.39
CA THR A 65 -7.69 12.14 16.77
C THR A 65 -6.64 12.94 17.54
N THR A 66 -5.64 12.27 18.10
CA THR A 66 -4.50 12.90 18.79
C THR A 66 -3.31 13.14 17.87
N GLY A 67 -3.42 12.73 16.59
CA GLY A 67 -2.39 12.88 15.58
C GLY A 67 -1.34 11.79 15.56
N ARG A 68 -1.46 10.74 16.39
CA ARG A 68 -0.55 9.57 16.35
C ARG A 68 -0.80 8.75 15.10
N MET A 69 0.24 8.09 14.63
CA MET A 69 0.20 7.22 13.46
C MET A 69 0.23 5.75 13.86
N LEU A 70 -0.64 4.94 13.25
CA LEU A 70 -0.62 3.49 13.39
C LEU A 70 0.50 2.91 12.54
N LEU A 71 1.37 2.13 13.17
CA LEU A 71 2.38 1.33 12.49
C LEU A 71 2.27 -0.13 12.94
N VAL A 72 2.64 -1.03 12.05
CA VAL A 72 2.74 -2.48 12.29
C VAL A 72 4.19 -2.91 12.23
N ARG A 73 4.58 -3.92 13.01
CA ARG A 73 5.94 -4.47 13.03
C ARG A 73 5.97 -5.82 12.34
N ARG A 74 6.75 -5.93 11.30
CA ARG A 74 6.90 -7.16 10.50
C ARG A 74 7.50 -8.32 11.30
N CYS A 75 6.93 -9.53 11.17
CA CYS A 75 7.51 -10.77 11.72
C CYS A 75 8.80 -11.19 11.00
N ASP A 76 8.91 -10.90 9.69
CA ASP A 76 10.01 -11.40 8.85
C ASP A 76 11.27 -10.53 8.91
N THR A 77 11.14 -9.22 9.13
CA THR A 77 12.27 -8.27 9.15
C THR A 77 12.44 -7.55 10.47
N GLY A 78 11.37 -7.44 11.27
CA GLY A 78 11.34 -6.64 12.50
C GLY A 78 11.22 -5.14 12.27
N ASP A 79 11.12 -4.70 11.01
CA ASP A 79 10.92 -3.29 10.66
C ASP A 79 9.48 -2.85 10.94
N TRP A 80 9.31 -1.55 11.21
CA TRP A 80 8.00 -0.92 11.30
C TRP A 80 7.58 -0.35 9.94
N GLU A 81 6.29 -0.48 9.63
CA GLU A 81 5.74 0.03 8.38
C GLU A 81 4.28 0.47 8.55
N LEU A 82 3.75 1.19 7.54
CA LEU A 82 2.31 1.41 7.43
C LEU A 82 1.62 0.07 7.20
N PRO A 83 0.45 -0.18 7.82
CA PRO A 83 -0.33 -1.37 7.49
C PRO A 83 -0.71 -1.36 6.02
N GLY A 84 -0.65 -2.53 5.39
CA GLY A 84 -0.94 -2.69 3.97
C GLY A 84 -0.24 -3.87 3.33
N GLY A 85 -0.69 -4.22 2.14
CA GLY A 85 -0.21 -5.40 1.41
C GLY A 85 -0.62 -5.41 -0.05
N HIS A 86 -0.78 -6.61 -0.59
CA HIS A 86 -1.16 -6.81 -1.97
C HIS A 86 -2.63 -6.49 -2.22
N VAL A 87 -2.91 -5.95 -3.41
CA VAL A 87 -4.28 -5.85 -3.92
C VAL A 87 -4.64 -7.18 -4.55
N ASP A 88 -5.68 -7.83 -4.05
CA ASP A 88 -6.17 -9.09 -4.56
C ASP A 88 -7.12 -8.90 -5.76
N PRO A 89 -7.21 -9.89 -6.68
CA PRO A 89 -8.19 -9.84 -7.75
C PRO A 89 -9.62 -9.70 -7.24
N GLY A 90 -10.31 -8.66 -7.70
CA GLY A 90 -11.70 -8.40 -7.35
C GLY A 90 -11.91 -7.33 -6.28
N GLU A 91 -10.83 -6.79 -5.69
CA GLU A 91 -10.90 -5.65 -4.78
C GLU A 91 -10.28 -4.39 -5.38
N SER A 92 -10.68 -3.24 -4.89
CA SER A 92 -10.01 -1.97 -5.20
C SER A 92 -8.79 -1.77 -4.29
N ALA A 93 -7.88 -0.86 -4.68
CA ALA A 93 -6.73 -0.53 -3.83
C ALA A 93 -7.15 0.04 -2.45
N SER A 94 -8.27 0.78 -2.39
CA SER A 94 -8.81 1.28 -1.12
C SER A 94 -9.36 0.16 -0.24
N ASP A 95 -10.05 -0.84 -0.84
CA ASP A 95 -10.55 -1.99 -0.09
C ASP A 95 -9.40 -2.83 0.45
N ALA A 96 -8.35 -3.06 -0.36
CA ALA A 96 -7.13 -3.73 0.08
C ALA A 96 -6.48 -3.03 1.28
N ALA A 97 -6.33 -1.69 1.23
CA ALA A 97 -5.75 -0.93 2.34
C ALA A 97 -6.58 -1.06 3.63
N VAL A 98 -7.92 -1.08 3.52
CA VAL A 98 -8.82 -1.27 4.67
C VAL A 98 -8.72 -2.69 5.22
N ARG A 99 -8.77 -3.71 4.35
CA ARG A 99 -8.67 -5.13 4.72
C ARG A 99 -7.34 -5.43 5.40
N GLU A 100 -6.22 -5.08 4.77
CA GLU A 100 -4.87 -5.32 5.30
C GLU A 100 -4.66 -4.60 6.63
N THR A 101 -5.15 -3.36 6.78
CA THR A 101 -5.07 -2.65 8.06
C THR A 101 -5.81 -3.41 9.16
N ALA A 102 -7.01 -3.92 8.88
CA ALA A 102 -7.78 -4.68 9.85
C ALA A 102 -7.11 -6.02 10.19
N GLU A 103 -6.58 -6.73 9.19
CA GLU A 103 -5.90 -8.03 9.36
C GLU A 103 -4.60 -7.87 10.18
N GLU A 104 -3.74 -6.91 9.79
CA GLU A 104 -2.41 -6.74 10.37
C GLU A 104 -2.41 -6.04 11.74
N SER A 105 -3.39 -5.18 12.01
CA SER A 105 -3.39 -4.36 13.23
C SER A 105 -4.61 -4.51 14.14
N GLY A 106 -5.67 -5.18 13.70
CA GLY A 106 -6.94 -5.25 14.42
C GLY A 106 -7.76 -3.94 14.40
N VAL A 107 -7.31 -2.92 13.66
CA VAL A 107 -7.99 -1.61 13.58
C VAL A 107 -8.75 -1.49 12.26
N THR A 108 -10.07 -1.30 12.35
CA THR A 108 -10.90 -0.98 11.18
C THR A 108 -10.78 0.52 10.88
N VAL A 109 -10.59 0.86 9.61
CA VAL A 109 -10.34 2.23 9.17
C VAL A 109 -11.26 2.66 8.03
N GLU A 110 -11.33 3.96 7.82
CA GLU A 110 -11.95 4.60 6.66
C GLU A 110 -10.88 5.40 5.91
N VAL A 111 -10.79 5.18 4.60
CA VAL A 111 -9.94 5.98 3.72
C VAL A 111 -10.51 7.39 3.59
N THR A 112 -9.66 8.40 3.75
CA THR A 112 -10.05 9.82 3.72
C THR A 112 -9.42 10.62 2.60
N GLY A 113 -8.41 10.07 1.93
CA GLY A 113 -7.72 10.75 0.83
C GLY A 113 -6.53 9.95 0.31
N LEU A 114 -5.87 10.49 -0.70
CA LEU A 114 -4.69 9.91 -1.32
C LEU A 114 -3.41 10.60 -0.82
N VAL A 115 -2.44 9.84 -0.34
CA VAL A 115 -1.08 10.30 -0.06
C VAL A 115 -0.26 10.34 -1.35
N GLY A 116 -0.35 9.27 -2.15
CA GLY A 116 0.35 9.18 -3.42
C GLY A 116 0.38 7.79 -4.04
N ILE A 117 0.93 7.76 -5.26
CA ILE A 117 1.22 6.57 -6.05
C ILE A 117 2.74 6.46 -6.16
N TYR A 118 3.28 5.29 -5.86
CA TYR A 118 4.71 5.03 -5.78
C TYR A 118 5.06 3.87 -6.72
N THR A 119 5.78 4.16 -7.76
CA THR A 119 6.07 3.23 -8.86
C THR A 119 7.54 3.16 -9.24
N ASP A 120 8.40 3.66 -8.37
CA ASP A 120 9.85 3.77 -8.59
C ASP A 120 10.48 2.43 -9.03
N PRO A 121 11.08 2.32 -10.23
CA PRO A 121 11.74 1.11 -10.68
C PRO A 121 13.02 0.77 -9.91
N GLY A 122 13.59 1.73 -9.19
CA GLY A 122 14.73 1.50 -8.27
C GLY A 122 14.32 0.85 -6.96
N HIS A 123 13.03 0.66 -6.70
CA HIS A 123 12.51 -0.04 -5.54
C HIS A 123 12.03 -1.45 -5.93
N VAL A 124 12.77 -2.48 -5.51
CA VAL A 124 12.42 -3.89 -5.78
C VAL A 124 12.50 -4.75 -4.52
N ILE A 125 11.67 -5.77 -4.48
CA ILE A 125 11.56 -6.71 -3.35
C ILE A 125 11.76 -8.13 -3.86
N ALA A 126 12.83 -8.79 -3.42
CA ALA A 126 13.10 -10.20 -3.68
C ALA A 126 12.46 -11.06 -2.59
N GLY A 127 11.59 -11.99 -2.99
CA GLY A 127 10.97 -12.96 -2.09
C GLY A 127 11.89 -14.14 -1.79
N PRO A 128 11.86 -14.72 -0.57
CA PRO A 128 12.82 -15.72 -0.12
C PRO A 128 12.72 -17.08 -0.82
N ARG A 129 11.61 -17.39 -1.48
CA ARG A 129 11.33 -18.75 -1.98
C ARG A 129 10.98 -18.87 -3.46
N THR A 130 10.59 -17.80 -4.11
CA THR A 130 10.01 -17.89 -5.45
C THR A 130 10.98 -17.50 -6.56
N GLY A 131 12.13 -16.95 -6.22
CA GLY A 131 13.03 -16.30 -7.18
C GLY A 131 12.40 -15.08 -7.86
N LEU A 132 11.14 -14.72 -7.49
CA LEU A 132 10.46 -13.55 -8.03
C LEU A 132 11.00 -12.28 -7.39
N VAL A 133 11.36 -11.35 -8.24
CA VAL A 133 11.70 -9.98 -7.87
C VAL A 133 10.56 -9.08 -8.29
N ARG A 134 9.94 -8.40 -7.34
CA ARG A 134 8.76 -7.56 -7.56
C ARG A 134 9.12 -6.09 -7.49
N GLN A 135 8.64 -5.32 -8.45
CA GLN A 135 8.59 -3.87 -8.37
C GLN A 135 7.22 -3.49 -7.80
N PRO A 136 7.13 -2.86 -6.62
CA PRO A 136 5.85 -2.41 -6.09
C PRO A 136 5.22 -1.32 -6.96
N PHE A 137 3.94 -1.47 -7.25
CA PHE A 137 3.05 -0.40 -7.69
C PHE A 137 2.15 -0.08 -6.51
N ALA A 138 2.57 0.86 -5.67
CA ALA A 138 1.94 1.07 -4.39
C ALA A 138 1.08 2.33 -4.37
N VAL A 139 -0.17 2.19 -3.92
CA VAL A 139 -1.08 3.29 -3.63
C VAL A 139 -1.14 3.48 -2.11
N CYS A 140 -0.81 4.67 -1.62
CA CYS A 140 -0.85 5.00 -0.21
C CYS A 140 -1.98 5.97 0.07
N PHE A 141 -2.83 5.65 1.04
CA PHE A 141 -3.99 6.44 1.42
C PHE A 141 -3.83 7.09 2.79
N HIS A 142 -4.43 8.26 2.98
CA HIS A 142 -4.78 8.75 4.30
C HIS A 142 -5.99 7.99 4.81
N ALA A 143 -5.98 7.64 6.10
CA ALA A 143 -7.10 6.97 6.74
C ALA A 143 -7.28 7.44 8.18
N ARG A 144 -8.49 7.24 8.72
CA ARG A 144 -8.82 7.45 10.12
C ARG A 144 -9.37 6.17 10.75
N PRO A 145 -9.11 5.92 12.03
CA PRO A 145 -9.66 4.75 12.71
C PRO A 145 -11.16 4.91 12.94
N LEU A 146 -11.89 3.81 12.80
CA LEU A 146 -13.31 3.72 13.14
C LEU A 146 -13.53 2.96 14.42
N ARG A 147 -12.85 1.81 14.61
CA ARG A 147 -12.96 0.91 15.75
C ARG A 147 -11.76 -0.03 15.84
N GLY A 148 -11.65 -0.74 16.96
CA GLY A 148 -10.60 -1.70 17.22
C GLY A 148 -9.46 -1.11 18.06
N SER A 149 -8.59 -1.99 18.53
CA SER A 149 -7.38 -1.64 19.27
C SER A 149 -6.19 -2.29 18.58
N PRO A 150 -5.04 -1.59 18.47
CA PRO A 150 -3.90 -2.14 17.78
C PRO A 150 -3.33 -3.37 18.48
N GLY A 151 -3.02 -4.40 17.68
CA GLY A 151 -2.36 -5.63 18.07
C GLY A 151 -1.93 -6.38 16.84
N GLY A 152 -0.71 -6.96 16.82
CA GLY A 152 -0.22 -7.76 15.69
C GLY A 152 -1.02 -9.07 15.53
N ASP A 153 -1.15 -9.54 14.30
CA ASP A 153 -1.84 -10.79 13.96
C ASP A 153 -1.00 -12.05 14.29
N GLN A 154 0.27 -11.86 14.67
CA GLN A 154 1.27 -12.89 14.98
C GLN A 154 1.62 -13.83 13.80
N ALA A 155 1.09 -13.56 12.62
CA ALA A 155 1.38 -14.29 11.39
C ALA A 155 2.30 -13.48 10.47
N GLU A 156 1.91 -12.27 10.13
CA GLU A 156 2.68 -11.34 9.29
C GLU A 156 3.26 -10.20 10.12
N THR A 157 2.55 -9.77 11.16
CA THR A 157 2.94 -8.69 12.05
C THR A 157 3.03 -9.18 13.50
N SER A 158 4.16 -8.90 14.15
CA SER A 158 4.41 -9.26 15.56
C SER A 158 3.83 -8.23 16.53
N ASP A 159 3.53 -7.02 16.07
CA ASP A 159 3.07 -5.92 16.89
C ASP A 159 2.37 -4.87 16.03
N ALA A 160 1.46 -4.11 16.64
CA ALA A 160 0.86 -2.93 16.04
C ALA A 160 0.66 -1.88 17.15
N ARG A 161 1.03 -0.61 16.88
CA ARG A 161 0.97 0.46 17.89
C ARG A 161 0.70 1.82 17.28
N TRP A 162 0.17 2.71 18.14
CA TRP A 162 0.10 4.14 17.88
C TRP A 162 1.39 4.82 18.31
N PHE A 163 2.03 5.55 17.38
CA PHE A 163 3.24 6.31 17.64
C PHE A 163 3.00 7.81 17.52
N ALA A 164 3.53 8.57 18.46
CA ALA A 164 3.65 10.01 18.29
C ALA A 164 4.58 10.30 17.09
N VAL A 165 4.27 11.32 16.29
CA VAL A 165 5.03 11.62 15.08
C VAL A 165 6.54 11.82 15.36
N GLY A 166 6.87 12.43 16.50
CA GLY A 166 8.26 12.65 16.91
C GLY A 166 9.05 11.36 17.15
N ASP A 167 8.39 10.28 17.54
CA ASP A 167 9.05 9.02 17.88
C ASP A 167 9.35 8.15 16.64
N ILE A 168 8.68 8.41 15.52
CA ILE A 168 8.78 7.60 14.29
C ILE A 168 10.19 7.65 13.70
N SER A 169 10.91 8.74 13.88
CA SER A 169 12.27 8.90 13.34
C SER A 169 13.26 7.86 13.91
N ALA A 170 13.06 7.43 15.15
CA ALA A 170 13.91 6.49 15.87
C ALA A 170 13.62 5.02 15.52
N LEU A 171 12.53 4.72 14.82
CA LEU A 171 12.12 3.37 14.51
C LEU A 171 12.93 2.79 13.32
N PRO A 172 13.21 1.47 13.31
CA PRO A 172 13.72 0.78 12.14
C PRO A 172 12.61 0.74 11.07
N ILE A 173 12.73 1.60 10.08
CA ILE A 173 11.79 1.76 8.95
C ILE A 173 12.60 1.82 7.67
N ARG A 174 12.22 1.04 6.68
CA ARG A 174 12.89 0.99 5.37
C ARG A 174 12.73 2.30 4.59
N PRO A 175 13.70 2.64 3.71
CA PRO A 175 13.72 3.93 3.01
C PRO A 175 12.43 4.24 2.24
N ALA A 176 11.92 3.30 1.43
CA ALA A 176 10.69 3.50 0.65
C ALA A 176 9.46 3.73 1.55
N MET A 177 9.37 3.02 2.68
CA MET A 177 8.29 3.20 3.64
C MET A 177 8.43 4.53 4.40
N ARG A 178 9.65 4.90 4.79
CA ARG A 178 9.93 6.18 5.43
C ARG A 178 9.52 7.37 4.55
N MET A 179 9.76 7.28 3.24
CA MET A 179 9.31 8.28 2.28
C MET A 179 7.78 8.42 2.27
N ARG A 180 7.04 7.31 2.22
CA ARG A 180 5.55 7.31 2.27
C ARG A 180 5.03 7.94 3.56
N ILE A 181 5.60 7.56 4.70
CA ILE A 181 5.25 8.13 6.01
C ILE A 181 5.53 9.65 6.03
N THR A 182 6.69 10.09 5.56
CA THR A 182 7.03 11.51 5.48
C THR A 182 6.03 12.27 4.62
N HIS A 183 5.66 11.74 3.46
CA HIS A 183 4.66 12.34 2.58
C HIS A 183 3.29 12.45 3.27
N ALA A 184 2.85 11.40 3.99
CA ALA A 184 1.59 11.40 4.72
C ALA A 184 1.57 12.39 5.90
N LEU A 185 2.72 12.72 6.46
CA LEU A 185 2.87 13.64 7.58
C LEU A 185 3.07 15.11 7.16
N THR A 186 3.36 15.38 5.87
CA THR A 186 3.62 16.74 5.38
C THR A 186 2.31 17.45 5.05
N PRO A 187 1.90 18.48 5.83
CA PRO A 187 0.67 19.23 5.57
C PRO A 187 0.71 19.95 4.22
N GLY A 188 -0.44 20.03 3.55
CA GLY A 188 -0.60 20.79 2.30
C GLY A 188 0.19 20.25 1.11
N ARG A 189 0.81 19.07 1.23
CA ARG A 189 1.51 18.44 0.13
C ARG A 189 0.50 17.96 -0.92
N THR A 190 0.78 18.23 -2.18
CA THR A 190 0.09 17.56 -3.30
C THR A 190 0.40 16.06 -3.29
N CYS A 191 -0.53 15.24 -3.78
CA CYS A 191 -0.33 13.79 -3.88
C CYS A 191 0.98 13.49 -4.63
N HIS A 192 1.75 12.54 -4.11
CA HIS A 192 2.96 12.07 -4.77
C HIS A 192 2.60 11.20 -5.98
N ILE A 193 3.31 11.39 -7.09
CA ILE A 193 3.21 10.56 -8.29
C ILE A 193 4.64 10.27 -8.75
N GLY A 194 5.06 8.98 -8.69
CA GLY A 194 6.41 8.59 -9.11
C GLY A 194 6.93 7.30 -8.50
#